data_5db7eeabca09bcf67f17e9e9aa874b05
#
_entry.id   5db7eeabca09bcf67f17e9e9aa874b05
#
_cell.length_a   1.000
_cell.length_b   1.000
_cell.length_c   1.000
_cell.angle_alpha   90.00
_cell.angle_beta   90.00
_cell.angle_gamma   90.00
#
_symmetry.space_group_name_H-M   'P 1'
#
loop_
_entity.id
_entity.type
_entity.pdbx_description
1 polymer ?
#
loop_
_entity_poly.entity_id
_entity_poly.type
_entity_poly.pdbx_seq_one_letter_code
_entity_poly.pdbx_strand_id
1 'polypeptide(L)'
;MAVGAAYHHEPKQVIVILEEVARQHNKVLQYPPPAAFTVDFADSSINYKLLFWVRNPLEAFGVGSDLRQAIWNAFDENGIGIPFPQRQVYPMEWPPSKEQSLRLGDASHQLQSETEETD
;
A
#
# COMPACT_ATOMS: atom_id res chain seq x y z
N MET A 1 -10.58 2.27 -1.81
CA MET A 1 -9.31 1.74 -1.29
C MET A 1 -8.20 1.97 -2.31
N ALA A 2 -7.12 2.56 -1.87
CA ALA A 2 -6.00 2.86 -2.75
C ALA A 2 -5.01 1.69 -2.77
N VAL A 3 -4.55 1.31 -3.96
CA VAL A 3 -3.63 0.20 -4.13
C VAL A 3 -2.56 0.62 -5.13
N GLY A 4 -1.30 0.35 -4.83
CA GLY A 4 -0.21 0.59 -5.75
C GLY A 4 0.36 -0.72 -6.26
N ALA A 5 0.77 -0.75 -7.51
CA ALA A 5 1.42 -1.92 -8.07
C ALA A 5 2.58 -1.48 -8.95
N ALA A 6 3.60 -2.31 -9.03
CA ALA A 6 4.76 -2.03 -9.88
C ALA A 6 4.30 -1.86 -11.31
N TYR A 7 4.84 -0.84 -11.99
CA TYR A 7 4.20 -0.42 -13.21
C TYR A 7 4.63 -1.20 -14.45
N HIS A 8 5.51 -2.18 -14.29
CA HIS A 8 5.82 -3.05 -15.41
C HIS A 8 4.77 -4.14 -15.63
N HIS A 9 3.71 -4.15 -14.84
CA HIS A 9 2.59 -5.06 -15.06
C HIS A 9 1.48 -4.34 -15.79
N GLU A 10 0.79 -5.08 -16.63
CA GLU A 10 -0.27 -4.48 -17.43
C GLU A 10 -1.44 -4.05 -16.53
N PRO A 11 -1.89 -2.79 -16.65
CA PRO A 11 -2.96 -2.32 -15.76
C PRO A 11 -4.24 -3.13 -15.86
N LYS A 12 -4.60 -3.61 -17.05
CA LYS A 12 -5.83 -4.41 -17.17
C LYS A 12 -5.75 -5.68 -16.35
N GLN A 13 -4.59 -6.30 -16.29
CA GLN A 13 -4.41 -7.50 -15.50
C GLN A 13 -4.56 -7.20 -14.02
N VAL A 14 -3.97 -6.09 -13.58
CA VAL A 14 -4.06 -5.71 -12.17
C VAL A 14 -5.50 -5.42 -11.78
N ILE A 15 -6.23 -4.72 -12.66
CA ILE A 15 -7.64 -4.41 -12.41
C ILE A 15 -8.46 -5.69 -12.24
N VAL A 16 -8.26 -6.66 -13.12
CA VAL A 16 -8.98 -7.93 -13.04
C VAL A 16 -8.70 -8.63 -11.71
N ILE A 17 -7.45 -8.63 -11.29
CA ILE A 17 -7.08 -9.27 -10.04
C ILE A 17 -7.73 -8.55 -8.87
N LEU A 18 -7.71 -7.23 -8.84
CA LEU A 18 -8.31 -6.48 -7.75
C LEU A 18 -9.81 -6.73 -7.66
N GLU A 19 -10.49 -6.72 -8.80
CA GLU A 19 -11.93 -6.95 -8.80
C GLU A 19 -12.27 -8.36 -8.37
N GLU A 20 -11.47 -9.32 -8.79
CA GLU A 20 -11.72 -10.70 -8.42
C GLU A 20 -11.51 -10.93 -6.93
N VAL A 21 -10.45 -10.35 -6.36
CA VAL A 21 -10.20 -10.45 -4.94
C VAL A 21 -11.38 -9.90 -4.15
N ALA A 22 -11.91 -8.76 -4.58
CA ALA A 22 -13.05 -8.18 -3.89
C ALA A 22 -14.28 -9.05 -4.02
N ARG A 23 -14.50 -9.62 -5.21
CA ARG A 23 -15.69 -10.45 -5.44
C ARG A 23 -15.71 -11.70 -4.58
N GLN A 24 -14.55 -12.20 -4.22
CA GLN A 24 -14.48 -13.42 -3.43
C GLN A 24 -14.73 -13.23 -1.95
N HIS A 25 -14.74 -11.99 -1.48
CA HIS A 25 -15.01 -11.74 -0.06
C HIS A 25 -16.51 -11.84 0.17
N ASN A 26 -16.90 -12.63 1.18
CA ASN A 26 -18.30 -12.91 1.39
C ASN A 26 -19.12 -11.71 1.88
N LYS A 27 -18.48 -10.70 2.42
CA LYS A 27 -19.18 -9.50 2.88
C LYS A 27 -19.20 -8.38 1.87
N VAL A 28 -18.52 -8.54 0.74
CA VAL A 28 -18.57 -7.58 -0.34
C VAL A 28 -19.81 -7.88 -1.18
N LEU A 29 -20.61 -6.86 -1.43
CA LEU A 29 -21.83 -7.04 -2.21
C LEU A 29 -21.48 -7.39 -3.64
N GLN A 30 -22.28 -8.27 -4.23
CA GLN A 30 -22.14 -8.62 -5.64
C GLN A 30 -22.77 -7.58 -6.53
N TYR A 31 -23.68 -6.80 -5.97
CA TYR A 31 -24.38 -5.78 -6.73
C TYR A 31 -24.64 -4.59 -5.82
N PRO A 32 -24.11 -3.40 -6.13
CA PRO A 32 -23.23 -3.12 -7.26
C PRO A 32 -21.91 -3.89 -7.16
N PRO A 33 -21.40 -4.37 -8.30
CA PRO A 33 -20.16 -5.16 -8.25
C PRO A 33 -18.97 -4.30 -7.88
N PRO A 34 -17.93 -4.89 -7.31
CA PRO A 34 -16.70 -4.16 -7.07
C PRO A 34 -16.07 -3.73 -8.38
N ALA A 35 -15.40 -2.60 -8.36
CA ALA A 35 -14.79 -2.04 -9.56
C ALA A 35 -13.43 -1.47 -9.21
N ALA A 36 -12.47 -1.65 -10.11
CA ALA A 36 -11.14 -1.11 -9.92
C ALA A 36 -10.80 -0.19 -11.08
N PHE A 37 -10.05 0.85 -10.78
CA PHE A 37 -9.69 1.87 -11.77
C PHE A 37 -8.21 2.21 -11.63
N THR A 38 -7.59 2.51 -12.78
CA THR A 38 -6.27 3.11 -12.79
C THR A 38 -6.47 4.59 -12.51
N VAL A 39 -5.78 5.11 -11.51
CA VAL A 39 -5.99 6.48 -11.08
C VAL A 39 -4.91 7.38 -11.66
N ASP A 40 -3.65 7.05 -11.44
CA ASP A 40 -2.56 7.86 -11.97
C ASP A 40 -1.28 7.03 -11.94
N PHE A 41 -0.24 7.64 -12.50
CA PHE A 41 1.09 7.04 -12.53
C PHE A 41 1.97 7.76 -11.54
N ALA A 42 2.68 6.99 -10.75
CA ALA A 42 3.68 7.52 -9.85
C ALA A 42 5.07 7.18 -10.38
N ASP A 43 6.09 7.52 -9.62
CA ASP A 43 7.46 7.40 -10.12
C ASP A 43 7.82 5.97 -10.52
N SER A 44 7.43 5.00 -9.72
CA SER A 44 7.78 3.61 -9.98
C SER A 44 6.58 2.69 -9.84
N SER A 45 5.38 3.23 -9.90
CA SER A 45 4.18 2.44 -9.68
C SER A 45 3.00 3.07 -10.38
N ILE A 46 1.96 2.29 -10.52
CA ILE A 46 0.66 2.77 -10.99
C ILE A 46 -0.28 2.68 -9.80
N ASN A 47 -1.01 3.74 -9.57
CA ASN A 47 -1.97 3.78 -8.48
C ASN A 47 -3.34 3.39 -8.97
N TYR A 48 -3.98 2.52 -8.23
CA TYR A 48 -5.30 2.03 -8.54
C TYR A 48 -6.23 2.35 -7.40
N LYS A 49 -7.52 2.35 -7.71
CA LYS A 49 -8.55 2.52 -6.70
C LYS A 49 -9.52 1.38 -6.84
N LEU A 50 -9.75 0.67 -5.74
CA LEU A 50 -10.71 -0.43 -5.70
C LEU A 50 -11.91 0.05 -4.91
N LEU A 51 -13.08 0.02 -5.57
CA LEU A 51 -14.34 0.37 -4.95
C LEU A 51 -15.11 -0.90 -4.67
N PHE A 52 -15.66 -0.98 -3.47
CA PHE A 52 -16.50 -2.11 -3.09
C PHE A 52 -17.55 -1.63 -2.12
N TRP A 53 -18.62 -2.36 -2.03
CA TRP A 53 -19.75 -1.99 -1.18
C TRP A 53 -20.02 -3.11 -0.20
N VAL A 54 -20.37 -2.73 1.03
CA VAL A 54 -20.74 -3.66 2.08
C VAL A 54 -22.12 -3.27 2.59
N ARG A 55 -22.82 -4.24 3.16
CA ARG A 55 -24.16 -3.98 3.66
C ARG A 55 -24.14 -3.12 4.91
N ASN A 56 -23.23 -3.41 5.82
CA ASN A 56 -23.14 -2.71 7.09
C ASN A 56 -21.89 -1.82 7.10
N PRO A 57 -22.06 -0.51 7.18
CA PRO A 57 -20.88 0.38 7.17
C PRO A 57 -19.87 0.07 8.28
N LEU A 58 -20.32 -0.50 9.38
CA LEU A 58 -19.39 -0.83 10.47
C LEU A 58 -18.43 -1.95 10.08
N GLU A 59 -18.76 -2.72 9.05
CA GLU A 59 -17.90 -3.79 8.59
C GLU A 59 -16.88 -3.33 7.57
N ALA A 60 -17.00 -2.10 7.09
CA ALA A 60 -16.16 -1.64 5.98
C ALA A 60 -14.67 -1.69 6.33
N PHE A 61 -14.31 -1.33 7.56
CA PHE A 61 -12.91 -1.30 7.95
C PHE A 61 -12.32 -2.71 7.99
N GLY A 62 -13.04 -3.65 8.57
CA GLY A 62 -12.58 -5.04 8.64
C GLY A 62 -12.49 -5.67 7.27
N VAL A 63 -13.50 -5.42 6.42
CA VAL A 63 -13.47 -5.92 5.06
C VAL A 63 -12.29 -5.33 4.30
N GLY A 64 -12.03 -4.03 4.47
CA GLY A 64 -10.87 -3.42 3.84
C GLY A 64 -9.56 -4.06 4.25
N SER A 65 -9.43 -4.40 5.52
CA SER A 65 -8.24 -5.10 6.01
C SER A 65 -8.10 -6.47 5.35
N ASP A 66 -9.21 -7.23 5.29
CA ASP A 66 -9.20 -8.54 4.65
C ASP A 66 -8.80 -8.43 3.18
N LEU A 67 -9.33 -7.43 2.50
CA LEU A 67 -9.03 -7.24 1.09
C LEU A 67 -7.56 -6.89 0.86
N ARG A 68 -6.99 -6.07 1.74
CA ARG A 68 -5.57 -5.74 1.61
C ARG A 68 -4.70 -6.98 1.73
N GLN A 69 -5.02 -7.86 2.66
CA GLN A 69 -4.28 -9.10 2.82
C GLN A 69 -4.46 -10.01 1.61
N ALA A 70 -5.69 -10.11 1.12
CA ALA A 70 -5.96 -10.95 -0.06
C ALA A 70 -5.28 -10.38 -1.30
N ILE A 71 -5.23 -9.06 -1.43
CA ILE A 71 -4.53 -8.42 -2.54
C ILE A 71 -3.05 -8.72 -2.46
N TRP A 72 -2.47 -8.65 -1.26
CA TRP A 72 -1.07 -8.96 -1.10
C TRP A 72 -0.77 -10.38 -1.58
N ASN A 73 -1.60 -11.33 -1.16
CA ASN A 73 -1.42 -12.72 -1.57
C ASN A 73 -1.58 -12.88 -3.07
N ALA A 74 -2.60 -12.25 -3.65
CA ALA A 74 -2.86 -12.37 -5.09
C ALA A 74 -1.71 -11.75 -5.90
N PHE A 75 -1.19 -10.63 -5.46
CA PHE A 75 -0.06 -10.00 -6.13
C PHE A 75 1.16 -10.90 -6.05
N ASP A 76 1.41 -11.46 -4.88
CA ASP A 76 2.54 -12.36 -4.71
C ASP A 76 2.43 -13.57 -5.64
N GLU A 77 1.25 -14.16 -5.73
CA GLU A 77 1.02 -15.31 -6.59
C GLU A 77 1.19 -14.99 -8.07
N ASN A 78 0.94 -13.77 -8.45
CA ASN A 78 1.02 -13.34 -9.84
C ASN A 78 2.32 -12.62 -10.16
N GLY A 79 3.24 -12.56 -9.23
CA GLY A 79 4.52 -11.89 -9.47
C GLY A 79 4.41 -10.40 -9.59
N ILE A 80 3.38 -9.80 -9.04
CA ILE A 80 3.19 -8.35 -9.10
C ILE A 80 3.82 -7.73 -7.87
N GLY A 81 4.76 -6.82 -8.10
CA GLY A 81 5.43 -6.15 -7.01
C GLY A 81 4.57 -5.07 -6.38
N ILE A 82 4.69 -4.94 -5.07
CA ILE A 82 4.05 -3.85 -4.35
C ILE A 82 5.14 -2.84 -4.08
N PRO A 83 5.03 -1.64 -4.67
CA PRO A 83 6.11 -0.67 -4.52
C PRO A 83 6.12 -0.08 -3.13
N PHE A 84 7.29 0.19 -2.65
CA PHE A 84 7.45 0.95 -1.43
C PHE A 84 7.50 2.43 -1.80
N PRO A 85 7.16 3.32 -0.86
CA PRO A 85 7.24 4.74 -1.12
C PRO A 85 8.63 5.10 -1.62
N GLN A 86 8.67 5.90 -2.68
CA GLN A 86 9.92 6.33 -3.27
C GLN A 86 10.45 7.50 -2.48
N ARG A 87 11.15 7.16 -1.46
CA ARG A 87 11.86 8.16 -0.69
C ARG A 87 13.32 7.90 -0.84
N GLN A 88 14.09 8.89 -0.54
CA GLN A 88 15.50 8.63 -0.38
C GLN A 88 15.67 7.75 0.81
N VAL A 89 16.07 6.52 0.56
CA VAL A 89 16.32 5.57 1.62
C VAL A 89 17.81 5.35 1.65
N TYR A 90 18.40 5.68 2.78
CA TYR A 90 19.83 5.46 2.93
C TYR A 90 20.02 4.13 3.63
N PRO A 91 20.91 3.27 3.11
CA PRO A 91 21.22 2.04 3.83
C PRO A 91 21.66 2.40 5.23
N MET A 92 21.03 1.80 6.20
CA MET A 92 21.31 2.14 7.58
C MET A 92 22.44 1.28 8.11
N GLU A 93 23.49 1.93 8.56
CA GLU A 93 24.55 1.22 9.27
C GLU A 93 24.14 1.04 10.71
N TRP A 94 24.62 0.02 11.31
CA TRP A 94 24.31 -0.18 12.71
C TRP A 94 25.61 -0.36 13.51
N PRO A 95 25.92 0.59 14.39
CA PRO A 95 25.13 1.78 14.66
C PRO A 95 25.17 2.76 13.50
N PRO A 96 24.16 3.63 13.39
CA PRO A 96 24.12 4.57 12.30
C PRO A 96 25.32 5.51 12.32
N SER A 97 25.77 5.91 11.14
CA SER A 97 26.82 6.90 11.06
C SER A 97 26.30 8.22 11.63
N LYS A 98 27.23 9.13 11.94
CA LYS A 98 26.83 10.41 12.47
C LYS A 98 25.92 11.15 11.50
N GLU A 99 26.24 11.08 10.23
CA GLU A 99 25.42 11.72 9.21
C GLU A 99 24.02 11.15 9.17
N GLN A 100 23.91 9.82 9.23
CA GLN A 100 22.60 9.18 9.23
C GLN A 100 21.81 9.53 10.47
N SER A 101 22.47 9.64 11.61
CA SER A 101 21.80 10.04 12.83
C SER A 101 21.25 11.44 12.72
N LEU A 102 21.99 12.35 12.12
CA LEU A 102 21.51 13.72 11.94
C LEU A 102 20.30 13.77 11.02
N ARG A 103 20.30 12.97 9.95
CA ARG A 103 19.16 12.94 9.06
C ARG A 103 17.92 12.38 9.74
N LEU A 104 18.10 11.34 10.52
CA LEU A 104 16.99 10.80 11.29
C LEU A 104 16.50 11.80 12.30
N GLY A 105 17.41 12.57 12.89
CA GLY A 105 17.02 13.61 13.81
C GLY A 105 16.15 14.66 13.16
N ASP A 106 16.49 15.05 11.94
CA ASP A 106 15.66 15.99 11.21
C ASP A 106 14.28 15.44 10.96
N ALA A 107 14.20 14.16 10.58
CA ALA A 107 12.94 13.57 10.24
C ALA A 107 12.08 13.33 11.46
N SER A 108 12.70 12.97 12.57
CA SER A 108 11.95 12.58 13.76
C SER A 108 12.22 13.49 14.93
N HIS A 109 12.76 14.62 14.66
CA HIS A 109 13.13 15.56 15.72
C HIS A 109 11.94 15.91 16.58
N GLN A 110 10.80 16.01 15.95
CA GLN A 110 9.60 16.33 16.67
C GLN A 110 9.21 15.22 17.63
N LEU A 111 9.69 14.02 17.40
CA LEU A 111 9.32 12.90 18.22
C LEU A 111 10.13 12.84 19.49
N GLN A 112 11.43 13.23 19.43
CA GLN A 112 12.26 13.07 20.58
C GLN A 112 13.16 14.21 20.71
N SER A 113 13.42 14.95 20.21
CA SER A 113 14.35 15.96 20.52
C SER A 113 15.40 15.43 21.47
N GLU A 114 15.25 14.83 21.32
CA GLU A 114 16.10 14.46 21.68
C GLU A 114 16.75 13.84 22.05
N THR A 115 16.99 13.47 22.28
CA THR A 115 17.73 12.82 22.67
C THR A 115 18.82 12.70 22.32
N GLU A 116 19.00 12.97 22.24
CA GLU A 116 19.91 13.10 22.10
C GLU A 116 20.41 13.49 22.11
N GLU A 117 20.55 13.50 22.28
CA GLU A 117 21.20 13.74 22.20
C GLU A 117 21.53 13.73 22.24
N THR A 118 21.54 13.49 22.44
CA THR A 118 22.00 13.39 22.43
C THR A 118 22.32 13.27 22.38
N ASP A 119 22.32 13.12 22.40
CA ASP A 119 22.68 12.95 22.38
C ASP A 119 22.81 13.03 22.28
#